data_3b848ac08f12b29e08adac9e516a1293
#
_entry.id   3b848ac08f12b29e08adac9e516a1293
#
_cell.length_a   1.000
_cell.length_b   1.000
_cell.length_c   1.000
_cell.angle_alpha   90.00
_cell.angle_beta   90.00
_cell.angle_gamma   90.00
#
_symmetry.space_group_name_H-M   'P 1'
#
loop_
_entity.id
_entity.type
_entity.pdbx_description
1 polymer ?
#
loop_
_entity_poly.entity_id
_entity_poly.type
_entity_poly.pdbx_seq_one_letter_code
_entity_poly.pdbx_strand_id
1 'polypeptide(L)'
;MPAKQLIFEEAARQKILRGIELLSRAVKATLGPKGRNVVIDKKYGSPTVTKDGVTVAKEVELPDPYENMGAQMVKEVASKTSDTAGDGTTTATVLAEAIYKEGLKNVTAGSNPIYLKRGIDRAVEAVVGELAKISKKVSDREEIRQVAAVSANWDFEIADKIADAMDKVGKDGTITVEEAKSIETTLEVVEGMQFDKGYLSPYFVTNAESMEAVLEDAYVLIHEKKITVLNDLLPLLQTVAKSGKPLLIIAEEVEGEALAALVVNKIRGVLNVCAVKAPGFGDRRKAMFEDIAILTGGKCITEDLGIKLENVTISDLGKTKRITIDKEDTTMVQGGGKSSDIQGRVKQIRRQIDETTSDYDREKLQERLAKLAGGVAVVSVGAATETEMKEKKGRVEDALHATRAAVEEGIVAGGGVALLRSLKAVDLLKLEGDEAVGAQIVRRAMESPLRQLAANSGVDGGVVVQKVLEGKGNFGFNVTTSQYEDLVKAGVVDPTKVTRIALQNAASIAGLLLTTEAMITEIPERKEKPSMPPGGGDMDY
;
A
#
# COMPACT_ATOMS: atom_id res chain seq x y z
N MET A 1 -21.34 26.03 -13.38
CA MET A 1 -21.26 24.60 -12.99
C MET A 1 -22.26 23.86 -13.87
N PRO A 2 -21.92 22.69 -14.41
CA PRO A 2 -22.89 21.88 -15.14
C PRO A 2 -24.05 21.48 -14.23
N ALA A 3 -25.23 21.27 -14.82
CA ALA A 3 -26.41 20.81 -14.07
C ALA A 3 -26.15 19.40 -13.52
N LYS A 4 -26.71 19.11 -12.34
CA LYS A 4 -26.55 17.81 -11.68
C LYS A 4 -27.88 17.06 -11.64
N GLN A 5 -27.80 15.75 -11.72
CA GLN A 5 -28.93 14.86 -11.54
C GLN A 5 -28.84 14.20 -10.16
N LEU A 6 -30.01 13.94 -9.57
CA LEU A 6 -30.14 13.39 -8.23
C LEU A 6 -31.03 12.15 -8.26
N ILE A 7 -30.69 11.15 -7.44
CA ILE A 7 -31.60 10.04 -7.08
C ILE A 7 -31.60 9.87 -5.57
N PHE A 8 -32.66 9.30 -5.05
CA PHE A 8 -32.92 9.26 -3.61
C PHE A 8 -33.33 7.85 -3.16
N GLU A 9 -33.26 7.62 -1.85
CA GLU A 9 -33.85 6.48 -1.14
C GLU A 9 -33.43 5.13 -1.73
N GLU A 10 -34.40 4.24 -1.95
CA GLU A 10 -34.16 2.88 -2.41
C GLU A 10 -33.53 2.85 -3.82
N ALA A 11 -33.92 3.77 -4.72
CA ALA A 11 -33.33 3.84 -6.07
C ALA A 11 -31.82 4.13 -6.02
N ALA A 12 -31.39 5.02 -5.10
CA ALA A 12 -29.98 5.29 -4.88
C ALA A 12 -29.24 4.06 -4.34
N ARG A 13 -29.81 3.40 -3.33
CA ARG A 13 -29.21 2.22 -2.69
C ARG A 13 -29.07 1.04 -3.64
N GLN A 14 -30.04 0.79 -4.54
CA GLN A 14 -29.96 -0.27 -5.54
C GLN A 14 -28.88 0.00 -6.58
N LYS A 15 -28.68 1.26 -7.01
CA LYS A 15 -27.61 1.64 -7.89
C LYS A 15 -26.23 1.44 -7.25
N ILE A 16 -26.07 1.81 -5.99
CA ILE A 16 -24.87 1.53 -5.20
C ILE A 16 -24.60 0.03 -5.17
N LEU A 17 -25.61 -0.79 -4.80
CA LEU A 17 -25.47 -2.25 -4.73
C LEU A 17 -24.99 -2.83 -6.06
N ARG A 18 -25.61 -2.39 -7.16
CA ARG A 18 -25.24 -2.88 -8.49
C ARG A 18 -23.79 -2.58 -8.84
N GLY A 19 -23.31 -1.37 -8.54
CA GLY A 19 -21.92 -0.99 -8.74
C GLY A 19 -20.96 -1.82 -7.90
N ILE A 20 -21.27 -2.02 -6.62
CA ILE A 20 -20.52 -2.88 -5.70
C ILE A 20 -20.44 -4.32 -6.24
N GLU A 21 -21.56 -4.91 -6.65
CA GLU A 21 -21.60 -6.29 -7.15
C GLU A 21 -20.79 -6.46 -8.44
N LEU A 22 -20.83 -5.51 -9.37
CA LEU A 22 -20.10 -5.58 -10.61
C LEU A 22 -18.57 -5.55 -10.37
N LEU A 23 -18.09 -4.60 -9.57
CA LEU A 23 -16.67 -4.54 -9.21
C LEU A 23 -16.25 -5.78 -8.42
N SER A 24 -16.98 -6.11 -7.34
CA SER A 24 -16.64 -7.25 -6.49
C SER A 24 -16.62 -8.57 -7.24
N ARG A 25 -17.47 -8.76 -8.25
CA ARG A 25 -17.48 -9.98 -9.08
C ARG A 25 -16.19 -10.16 -9.86
N ALA A 26 -15.59 -9.07 -10.35
CA ALA A 26 -14.29 -9.12 -11.02
C ALA A 26 -13.17 -9.42 -10.02
N VAL A 27 -13.16 -8.70 -8.88
CA VAL A 27 -12.09 -8.80 -7.88
C VAL A 27 -12.11 -10.16 -7.17
N LYS A 28 -13.25 -10.63 -6.68
CA LYS A 28 -13.35 -11.88 -5.89
C LYS A 28 -13.00 -13.17 -6.67
N ALA A 29 -13.01 -13.10 -8.01
CA ALA A 29 -12.54 -14.21 -8.83
C ALA A 29 -11.05 -14.51 -8.65
N THR A 30 -10.26 -13.54 -8.18
CA THR A 30 -8.81 -13.68 -7.96
C THR A 30 -8.46 -14.27 -6.60
N LEU A 31 -9.43 -14.39 -5.66
CA LEU A 31 -9.18 -14.74 -4.27
C LEU A 31 -8.62 -16.16 -4.10
N GLY A 32 -7.50 -16.25 -3.39
CA GLY A 32 -6.90 -17.48 -2.92
C GLY A 32 -6.12 -18.28 -3.99
N PRO A 33 -5.56 -19.46 -3.61
CA PRO A 33 -4.66 -20.22 -4.48
C PRO A 33 -5.32 -20.74 -5.77
N LYS A 34 -6.63 -21.02 -5.74
CA LYS A 34 -7.44 -21.40 -6.91
C LYS A 34 -8.18 -20.23 -7.56
N GLY A 35 -7.88 -18.99 -7.15
CA GLY A 35 -8.33 -17.79 -7.84
C GLY A 35 -7.79 -17.71 -9.27
N ARG A 36 -8.49 -16.98 -10.14
CA ARG A 36 -8.18 -16.88 -11.57
C ARG A 36 -7.66 -15.51 -11.92
N ASN A 37 -6.87 -15.44 -12.98
CA ASN A 37 -6.40 -14.18 -13.53
C ASN A 37 -7.53 -13.39 -14.17
N VAL A 38 -7.40 -12.07 -14.11
CA VAL A 38 -8.23 -11.11 -14.85
C VAL A 38 -7.37 -10.48 -15.93
N VAL A 39 -7.92 -10.34 -17.13
CA VAL A 39 -7.26 -9.67 -18.25
C VAL A 39 -7.83 -8.26 -18.36
N ILE A 40 -6.96 -7.28 -18.36
CA ILE A 40 -7.28 -5.85 -18.42
C ILE A 40 -6.77 -5.30 -19.74
N ASP A 41 -7.67 -4.69 -20.51
CA ASP A 41 -7.32 -4.03 -21.76
C ASP A 41 -6.55 -2.71 -21.51
N LYS A 42 -5.56 -2.44 -22.33
CA LYS A 42 -4.82 -1.16 -22.29
C LYS A 42 -4.97 -0.46 -23.64
N LYS A 43 -5.22 0.84 -23.60
CA LYS A 43 -5.30 1.68 -24.83
C LYS A 43 -4.03 1.63 -25.69
N TYR A 44 -2.88 1.39 -25.05
CA TYR A 44 -1.57 1.27 -25.70
C TYR A 44 -0.80 0.12 -25.05
N GLY A 45 -0.20 -0.72 -25.87
CA GLY A 45 0.57 -1.89 -25.41
C GLY A 45 -0.26 -3.18 -25.32
N SER A 46 0.32 -4.20 -24.67
CA SER A 46 -0.34 -5.48 -24.47
C SER A 46 -1.31 -5.43 -23.28
N PRO A 47 -2.41 -6.22 -23.31
CA PRO A 47 -3.28 -6.37 -22.16
C PRO A 47 -2.49 -6.83 -20.92
N THR A 48 -2.87 -6.32 -19.76
CA THR A 48 -2.30 -6.76 -18.48
C THR A 48 -3.07 -7.98 -17.97
N VAL A 49 -2.34 -9.00 -17.56
CA VAL A 49 -2.90 -10.19 -16.90
C VAL A 49 -2.47 -10.14 -15.45
N THR A 50 -3.44 -10.12 -14.55
CA THR A 50 -3.15 -9.99 -13.11
C THR A 50 -4.07 -10.83 -12.26
N LYS A 51 -3.60 -11.18 -11.07
CA LYS A 51 -4.36 -11.82 -9.99
C LYS A 51 -4.49 -10.90 -8.78
N ASP A 52 -3.84 -9.75 -8.81
CA ASP A 52 -3.92 -8.75 -7.75
C ASP A 52 -5.28 -8.04 -7.75
N GLY A 53 -5.94 -8.07 -6.59
CA GLY A 53 -7.28 -7.53 -6.41
C GLY A 53 -7.33 -6.01 -6.49
N VAL A 54 -6.31 -5.29 -6.02
CA VAL A 54 -6.30 -3.82 -6.07
C VAL A 54 -6.09 -3.32 -7.49
N THR A 55 -5.22 -3.96 -8.27
CA THR A 55 -5.03 -3.65 -9.69
C THR A 55 -6.33 -3.84 -10.48
N VAL A 56 -7.02 -4.98 -10.26
CA VAL A 56 -8.34 -5.21 -10.88
C VAL A 56 -9.35 -4.14 -10.46
N ALA A 57 -9.42 -3.81 -9.17
CA ALA A 57 -10.37 -2.82 -8.66
C ALA A 57 -10.12 -1.42 -9.26
N LYS A 58 -8.86 -1.01 -9.40
CA LYS A 58 -8.46 0.31 -9.93
C LYS A 58 -8.91 0.51 -11.38
N GLU A 59 -8.97 -0.54 -12.18
CA GLU A 59 -9.32 -0.46 -13.61
C GLU A 59 -10.83 -0.54 -13.88
N VAL A 60 -11.65 -0.91 -12.86
CA VAL A 60 -13.10 -0.97 -13.04
C VAL A 60 -13.69 0.44 -13.08
N GLU A 61 -14.33 0.77 -14.21
CA GLU A 61 -15.10 1.99 -14.41
C GLU A 61 -16.42 1.64 -15.11
N LEU A 62 -17.55 2.10 -14.55
CA LEU A 62 -18.88 1.72 -15.03
C LEU A 62 -19.52 2.86 -15.82
N PRO A 63 -20.28 2.53 -16.90
CA PRO A 63 -20.91 3.55 -17.74
C PRO A 63 -22.01 4.35 -17.03
N ASP A 64 -22.76 3.72 -16.12
CA ASP A 64 -23.79 4.39 -15.33
C ASP A 64 -23.11 5.15 -14.16
N PRO A 65 -23.25 6.48 -14.08
CA PRO A 65 -22.52 7.27 -13.10
C PRO A 65 -22.92 6.95 -11.65
N TYR A 66 -24.16 6.53 -11.40
CA TYR A 66 -24.61 6.14 -10.06
C TYR A 66 -24.05 4.76 -9.67
N GLU A 67 -24.07 3.78 -10.57
CA GLU A 67 -23.45 2.48 -10.33
C GLU A 67 -21.94 2.64 -10.14
N ASN A 68 -21.31 3.53 -10.94
CA ASN A 68 -19.89 3.83 -10.83
C ASN A 68 -19.52 4.41 -9.45
N MET A 69 -20.37 5.26 -8.86
CA MET A 69 -20.12 5.75 -7.50
C MET A 69 -20.04 4.61 -6.48
N GLY A 70 -20.93 3.60 -6.57
CA GLY A 70 -20.87 2.40 -5.73
C GLY A 70 -19.58 1.60 -5.94
N ALA A 71 -19.17 1.43 -7.20
CA ALA A 71 -17.90 0.77 -7.53
C ALA A 71 -16.69 1.55 -6.99
N GLN A 72 -16.66 2.89 -7.15
CA GLN A 72 -15.57 3.74 -6.66
C GLN A 72 -15.41 3.67 -5.12
N MET A 73 -16.51 3.57 -4.36
CA MET A 73 -16.43 3.42 -2.92
C MET A 73 -15.79 2.09 -2.49
N VAL A 74 -16.06 0.99 -3.20
CA VAL A 74 -15.38 -0.29 -2.91
C VAL A 74 -13.94 -0.31 -3.46
N LYS A 75 -13.67 0.39 -4.55
CA LYS A 75 -12.29 0.65 -5.01
C LYS A 75 -11.46 1.36 -3.93
N GLU A 76 -12.07 2.33 -3.21
CA GLU A 76 -11.44 3.00 -2.07
C GLU A 76 -11.13 2.01 -0.93
N VAL A 77 -12.03 1.04 -0.64
CA VAL A 77 -11.75 -0.04 0.34
C VAL A 77 -10.50 -0.81 -0.04
N ALA A 78 -10.40 -1.25 -1.30
CA ALA A 78 -9.25 -2.01 -1.79
C ALA A 78 -7.95 -1.19 -1.73
N SER A 79 -7.98 0.07 -2.22
CA SER A 79 -6.82 0.96 -2.21
C SER A 79 -6.34 1.26 -0.79
N LYS A 80 -7.25 1.63 0.12
CA LYS A 80 -6.92 1.93 1.52
C LYS A 80 -6.35 0.71 2.25
N THR A 81 -6.82 -0.49 1.91
CA THR A 81 -6.29 -1.73 2.49
C THR A 81 -4.88 -2.02 1.97
N SER A 82 -4.64 -1.81 0.67
CA SER A 82 -3.31 -1.87 0.08
C SER A 82 -2.35 -0.89 0.76
N ASP A 83 -2.72 0.39 0.88
CA ASP A 83 -1.88 1.44 1.45
C ASP A 83 -1.50 1.17 2.92
N THR A 84 -2.42 0.55 3.71
CA THR A 84 -2.22 0.36 5.16
C THR A 84 -1.60 -0.99 5.52
N ALA A 85 -1.95 -2.05 4.80
CA ALA A 85 -1.54 -3.41 5.11
C ALA A 85 -0.74 -4.08 3.98
N GLY A 86 -0.74 -3.50 2.79
CA GLY A 86 -0.03 -3.97 1.60
C GLY A 86 -0.61 -5.25 0.99
N ASP A 87 -1.60 -5.88 1.63
CA ASP A 87 -2.26 -7.11 1.20
C ASP A 87 -3.72 -7.14 1.71
N GLY A 88 -4.49 -8.18 1.35
CA GLY A 88 -5.88 -8.37 1.82
C GLY A 88 -6.94 -7.56 1.08
N THR A 89 -6.60 -6.94 -0.04
CA THR A 89 -7.47 -6.07 -0.84
C THR A 89 -8.72 -6.81 -1.37
N THR A 90 -8.54 -8.03 -1.83
CA THR A 90 -9.64 -8.90 -2.29
C THR A 90 -10.56 -9.31 -1.13
N THR A 91 -9.99 -9.66 0.03
CA THR A 91 -10.75 -10.00 1.24
C THR A 91 -11.58 -8.80 1.72
N ALA A 92 -10.99 -7.61 1.72
CA ALA A 92 -11.69 -6.36 2.08
C ALA A 92 -12.87 -6.07 1.14
N THR A 93 -12.68 -6.27 -0.17
CA THR A 93 -13.73 -6.13 -1.19
C THR A 93 -14.88 -7.12 -0.96
N VAL A 94 -14.59 -8.39 -0.68
CA VAL A 94 -15.59 -9.42 -0.38
C VAL A 94 -16.38 -9.09 0.89
N LEU A 95 -15.69 -8.61 1.93
CA LEU A 95 -16.33 -8.21 3.18
C LEU A 95 -17.22 -6.97 2.99
N ALA A 96 -16.76 -5.97 2.22
CA ALA A 96 -17.54 -4.75 1.94
C ALA A 96 -18.83 -5.08 1.16
N GLU A 97 -18.75 -5.91 0.11
CA GLU A 97 -19.92 -6.41 -0.61
C GLU A 97 -20.90 -7.11 0.35
N ALA A 98 -20.40 -8.00 1.20
CA ALA A 98 -21.24 -8.79 2.10
C ALA A 98 -21.92 -7.92 3.17
N ILE A 99 -21.17 -7.00 3.80
CA ILE A 99 -21.73 -6.09 4.82
C ILE A 99 -22.80 -5.19 4.19
N TYR A 100 -22.52 -4.58 3.04
CA TYR A 100 -23.48 -3.72 2.37
C TYR A 100 -24.73 -4.49 1.95
N LYS A 101 -24.59 -5.65 1.34
CA LYS A 101 -25.68 -6.50 0.86
C LYS A 101 -26.60 -6.99 1.99
N GLU A 102 -26.02 -7.45 3.10
CA GLU A 102 -26.80 -7.86 4.28
C GLU A 102 -27.41 -6.63 4.98
N GLY A 103 -26.69 -5.51 5.07
CA GLY A 103 -27.18 -4.28 5.65
C GLY A 103 -28.37 -3.69 4.88
N LEU A 104 -28.28 -3.66 3.56
CA LEU A 104 -29.35 -3.14 2.70
C LEU A 104 -30.67 -3.90 2.88
N LYS A 105 -30.65 -5.22 3.04
CA LYS A 105 -31.87 -6.01 3.33
C LYS A 105 -32.58 -5.52 4.57
N ASN A 106 -31.82 -5.16 5.62
CA ASN A 106 -32.37 -4.70 6.87
C ASN A 106 -32.86 -3.22 6.78
N VAL A 107 -32.14 -2.36 6.05
CA VAL A 107 -32.60 -0.99 5.77
C VAL A 107 -33.91 -1.00 4.99
N THR A 108 -34.02 -1.82 3.93
CA THR A 108 -35.25 -2.00 3.15
C THR A 108 -36.38 -2.59 4.00
N ALA A 109 -36.07 -3.41 5.01
CA ALA A 109 -37.02 -3.94 5.98
C ALA A 109 -37.46 -2.91 7.07
N GLY A 110 -36.90 -1.70 7.07
CA GLY A 110 -37.28 -0.60 7.95
C GLY A 110 -36.36 -0.38 9.16
N SER A 111 -35.23 -1.08 9.27
CA SER A 111 -34.24 -0.79 10.31
C SER A 111 -33.59 0.56 10.10
N ASN A 112 -33.30 1.26 11.20
CA ASN A 112 -32.65 2.56 11.15
C ASN A 112 -31.14 2.41 10.78
N PRO A 113 -30.70 2.96 9.64
CA PRO A 113 -29.32 2.75 9.15
C PRO A 113 -28.24 3.32 10.08
N ILE A 114 -28.55 4.35 10.88
CA ILE A 114 -27.60 4.93 11.83
C ILE A 114 -27.35 3.97 13.01
N TYR A 115 -28.39 3.32 13.53
CA TYR A 115 -28.23 2.31 14.58
C TYR A 115 -27.61 1.02 14.05
N LEU A 116 -27.96 0.62 12.82
CA LEU A 116 -27.25 -0.49 12.15
C LEU A 116 -25.76 -0.21 12.08
N LYS A 117 -25.35 0.99 11.63
CA LYS A 117 -23.94 1.37 11.56
C LYS A 117 -23.27 1.31 12.93
N ARG A 118 -23.88 1.80 13.99
CA ARG A 118 -23.34 1.70 15.36
C ARG A 118 -23.12 0.24 15.78
N GLY A 119 -24.08 -0.63 15.46
CA GLY A 119 -23.96 -2.06 15.73
C GLY A 119 -22.82 -2.71 14.94
N ILE A 120 -22.65 -2.33 13.68
CA ILE A 120 -21.52 -2.75 12.83
C ILE A 120 -20.20 -2.32 13.46
N ASP A 121 -20.05 -1.05 13.83
CA ASP A 121 -18.82 -0.50 14.42
C ASP A 121 -18.44 -1.25 15.71
N ARG A 122 -19.42 -1.52 16.61
CA ARG A 122 -19.22 -2.28 17.85
C ARG A 122 -18.83 -3.74 17.60
N ALA A 123 -19.43 -4.37 16.62
CA ALA A 123 -19.08 -5.74 16.24
C ALA A 123 -17.64 -5.82 15.73
N VAL A 124 -17.24 -4.88 14.85
CA VAL A 124 -15.87 -4.81 14.33
C VAL A 124 -14.85 -4.62 15.45
N GLU A 125 -15.13 -3.71 16.39
CA GLU A 125 -14.26 -3.49 17.56
C GLU A 125 -14.07 -4.78 18.39
N ALA A 126 -15.16 -5.50 18.65
CA ALA A 126 -15.10 -6.78 19.37
C ALA A 126 -14.29 -7.85 18.62
N VAL A 127 -14.47 -7.95 17.30
CA VAL A 127 -13.71 -8.87 16.44
C VAL A 127 -12.23 -8.52 16.42
N VAL A 128 -11.87 -7.24 16.29
CA VAL A 128 -10.48 -6.77 16.35
C VAL A 128 -9.83 -7.15 17.67
N GLY A 129 -10.54 -6.96 18.79
CA GLY A 129 -10.05 -7.39 20.11
C GLY A 129 -9.87 -8.92 20.23
N GLU A 130 -10.70 -9.71 19.56
CA GLU A 130 -10.54 -11.16 19.55
C GLU A 130 -9.42 -11.63 18.62
N LEU A 131 -9.27 -11.01 17.44
CA LEU A 131 -8.14 -11.28 16.54
C LEU A 131 -6.79 -11.04 17.23
N ALA A 132 -6.67 -9.95 18.01
CA ALA A 132 -5.46 -9.66 18.77
C ALA A 132 -5.15 -10.77 19.82
N LYS A 133 -6.18 -11.38 20.44
CA LYS A 133 -6.00 -12.45 21.42
C LYS A 133 -5.57 -13.78 20.80
N ILE A 134 -6.08 -14.11 19.62
CA ILE A 134 -5.75 -15.37 18.91
C ILE A 134 -4.50 -15.25 18.05
N SER A 135 -3.96 -14.03 17.90
CA SER A 135 -2.74 -13.77 17.15
C SER A 135 -1.53 -14.42 17.82
N LYS A 136 -0.68 -15.06 17.02
CA LYS A 136 0.61 -15.62 17.41
C LYS A 136 1.73 -14.74 16.87
N LYS A 137 2.64 -14.28 17.73
CA LYS A 137 3.81 -13.52 17.29
C LYS A 137 4.71 -14.35 16.38
N VAL A 138 5.19 -13.74 15.31
CA VAL A 138 6.19 -14.32 14.42
C VAL A 138 7.57 -14.16 15.05
N SER A 139 8.28 -15.26 15.24
CA SER A 139 9.54 -15.29 15.96
C SER A 139 10.74 -15.79 15.16
N ASP A 140 10.53 -16.68 14.20
CA ASP A 140 11.61 -17.35 13.50
C ASP A 140 11.51 -17.23 11.96
N ARG A 141 12.62 -17.56 11.29
CA ARG A 141 12.75 -17.48 9.83
C ARG A 141 11.73 -18.38 9.11
N GLU A 142 11.38 -19.54 9.67
CA GLU A 142 10.45 -20.47 9.01
C GLU A 142 9.02 -19.92 9.03
N GLU A 143 8.59 -19.28 10.11
CA GLU A 143 7.29 -18.61 10.19
C GLU A 143 7.22 -17.44 9.20
N ILE A 144 8.31 -16.65 9.07
CA ILE A 144 8.43 -15.58 8.06
C ILE A 144 8.30 -16.16 6.64
N ARG A 145 9.02 -17.25 6.36
CA ARG A 145 8.97 -17.96 5.08
C ARG A 145 7.58 -18.47 4.74
N GLN A 146 6.85 -19.01 5.72
CA GLN A 146 5.48 -19.48 5.52
C GLN A 146 4.54 -18.34 5.14
N VAL A 147 4.59 -17.20 5.83
CA VAL A 147 3.81 -16.01 5.49
C VAL A 147 4.11 -15.54 4.07
N ALA A 148 5.39 -15.41 3.75
CA ALA A 148 5.82 -15.00 2.41
C ALA A 148 5.36 -15.97 1.33
N ALA A 149 5.42 -17.30 1.59
CA ALA A 149 4.98 -18.31 0.64
C ALA A 149 3.48 -18.23 0.36
N VAL A 150 2.64 -18.03 1.38
CA VAL A 150 1.18 -17.90 1.21
C VAL A 150 0.85 -16.69 0.35
N SER A 151 1.42 -15.53 0.66
CA SER A 151 1.18 -14.30 -0.09
C SER A 151 1.77 -14.36 -1.51
N ALA A 152 2.91 -15.03 -1.70
CA ALA A 152 3.50 -15.29 -3.02
C ALA A 152 2.82 -16.43 -3.82
N ASN A 153 1.62 -16.88 -3.46
CA ASN A 153 0.95 -18.02 -4.10
C ASN A 153 1.76 -19.33 -4.09
N TRP A 154 2.43 -19.62 -2.98
CA TRP A 154 3.28 -20.80 -2.76
C TRP A 154 4.55 -20.82 -3.63
N ASP A 155 5.03 -19.66 -4.05
CA ASP A 155 6.35 -19.52 -4.67
C ASP A 155 7.43 -19.51 -3.58
N PHE A 156 8.04 -20.67 -3.35
CA PHE A 156 9.07 -20.84 -2.31
C PHE A 156 10.37 -20.13 -2.65
N GLU A 157 10.67 -19.88 -3.93
CA GLU A 157 11.86 -19.10 -4.32
C GLU A 157 11.75 -17.66 -3.81
N ILE A 158 10.58 -17.05 -4.01
CA ILE A 158 10.26 -15.72 -3.49
C ILE A 158 10.28 -15.72 -1.95
N ALA A 159 9.64 -16.71 -1.33
CA ALA A 159 9.54 -16.81 0.12
C ALA A 159 10.92 -16.93 0.78
N ASP A 160 11.83 -17.73 0.22
CA ASP A 160 13.18 -17.88 0.72
C ASP A 160 13.98 -16.57 0.60
N LYS A 161 13.87 -15.85 -0.53
CA LYS A 161 14.54 -14.55 -0.72
C LYS A 161 14.06 -13.49 0.29
N ILE A 162 12.75 -13.44 0.59
CA ILE A 162 12.19 -12.50 1.57
C ILE A 162 12.66 -12.87 2.98
N ALA A 163 12.61 -14.15 3.36
CA ALA A 163 13.08 -14.59 4.66
C ALA A 163 14.58 -14.30 4.85
N ASP A 164 15.40 -14.56 3.84
CA ASP A 164 16.84 -14.24 3.84
C ASP A 164 17.10 -12.73 3.90
N ALA A 165 16.28 -11.92 3.21
CA ALA A 165 16.36 -10.47 3.28
C ALA A 165 16.10 -9.98 4.70
N MET A 166 15.01 -10.45 5.33
CA MET A 166 14.66 -10.06 6.70
C MET A 166 15.68 -10.52 7.74
N ASP A 167 16.27 -11.69 7.56
CA ASP A 167 17.38 -12.15 8.43
C ASP A 167 18.61 -11.24 8.34
N LYS A 168 18.93 -10.75 7.14
CA LYS A 168 20.12 -9.93 6.91
C LYS A 168 19.96 -8.50 7.39
N VAL A 169 18.81 -7.86 7.13
CA VAL A 169 18.59 -6.45 7.50
C VAL A 169 17.86 -6.28 8.82
N GLY A 170 17.32 -7.36 9.41
CA GLY A 170 16.52 -7.32 10.63
C GLY A 170 15.06 -6.98 10.39
N LYS A 171 14.26 -7.06 11.47
CA LYS A 171 12.79 -6.87 11.40
C LYS A 171 12.39 -5.46 10.95
N ASP A 172 13.17 -4.46 11.32
CA ASP A 172 12.96 -3.05 11.00
C ASP A 172 13.79 -2.59 9.78
N GLY A 173 14.47 -3.54 9.13
CA GLY A 173 15.34 -3.26 8.00
C GLY A 173 14.57 -2.96 6.72
N THR A 174 15.17 -2.15 5.86
CA THR A 174 14.58 -1.79 4.57
C THR A 174 14.83 -2.88 3.53
N ILE A 175 13.76 -3.31 2.87
CA ILE A 175 13.82 -4.22 1.73
C ILE A 175 13.14 -3.54 0.56
N THR A 176 13.81 -3.46 -0.58
CA THR A 176 13.29 -2.91 -1.84
C THR A 176 13.19 -4.00 -2.90
N VAL A 177 12.26 -3.83 -3.82
CA VAL A 177 12.05 -4.75 -4.95
C VAL A 177 12.32 -3.99 -6.24
N GLU A 178 13.22 -4.51 -7.05
CA GLU A 178 13.64 -3.90 -8.31
C GLU A 178 13.52 -4.88 -9.48
N GLU A 179 13.47 -4.35 -10.70
CA GLU A 179 13.50 -5.15 -11.92
C GLU A 179 14.94 -5.50 -12.27
N ALA A 180 15.23 -6.80 -12.40
CA ALA A 180 16.55 -7.26 -12.86
C ALA A 180 16.66 -7.17 -14.38
N LYS A 181 17.89 -7.03 -14.86
CA LYS A 181 18.22 -7.20 -16.28
C LYS A 181 18.46 -8.66 -16.68
N SER A 182 18.47 -9.56 -15.69
CA SER A 182 18.67 -11.01 -15.84
C SER A 182 17.35 -11.77 -15.66
N ILE A 183 17.35 -13.06 -16.02
CA ILE A 183 16.21 -13.94 -15.80
C ILE A 183 16.11 -14.38 -14.32
N GLU A 184 17.23 -14.39 -13.61
CA GLU A 184 17.31 -14.85 -12.22
C GLU A 184 16.93 -13.76 -11.24
N THR A 185 16.19 -14.14 -10.20
CA THR A 185 15.89 -13.27 -9.05
C THR A 185 17.03 -13.34 -8.05
N THR A 186 17.62 -12.19 -7.72
CA THR A 186 18.77 -12.11 -6.80
C THR A 186 18.44 -11.29 -5.56
N LEU A 187 19.20 -11.51 -4.49
CA LEU A 187 19.14 -10.75 -3.25
C LEU A 187 20.52 -10.20 -2.90
N GLU A 188 20.64 -8.90 -2.84
CA GLU A 188 21.86 -8.20 -2.40
C GLU A 188 21.54 -7.32 -1.18
N VAL A 189 22.50 -7.17 -0.27
CA VAL A 189 22.42 -6.19 0.80
C VAL A 189 23.47 -5.11 0.53
N VAL A 190 23.00 -3.89 0.44
CA VAL A 190 23.82 -2.73 0.09
C VAL A 190 23.69 -1.63 1.14
N GLU A 191 24.66 -0.73 1.19
CA GLU A 191 24.57 0.46 2.02
C GLU A 191 23.43 1.33 1.54
N GLY A 192 22.57 1.75 2.47
CA GLY A 192 21.37 2.53 2.14
C GLY A 192 20.56 2.88 3.39
N MET A 193 19.51 3.66 3.21
CA MET A 193 18.63 4.11 4.28
C MET A 193 17.23 4.43 3.75
N GLN A 194 16.22 4.16 4.57
CA GLN A 194 14.87 4.66 4.38
C GLN A 194 14.45 5.59 5.52
N PHE A 195 13.68 6.62 5.20
CA PHE A 195 13.04 7.49 6.19
C PHE A 195 11.62 7.89 5.76
N ASP A 196 10.77 8.15 6.75
CA ASP A 196 9.33 8.39 6.69
C ASP A 196 8.97 9.81 6.21
N LYS A 197 9.42 10.20 5.03
CA LYS A 197 9.02 11.44 4.35
C LYS A 197 9.00 11.20 2.85
N GLY A 198 7.83 11.37 2.25
CA GLY A 198 7.63 11.26 0.80
C GLY A 198 7.80 12.60 0.07
N TYR A 199 7.47 12.60 -1.22
CA TYR A 199 7.60 13.78 -2.07
C TYR A 199 6.64 14.90 -1.65
N LEU A 200 7.10 16.16 -1.78
CA LEU A 200 6.29 17.35 -1.47
C LEU A 200 5.24 17.67 -2.55
N SER A 201 5.33 17.07 -3.71
CA SER A 201 4.37 17.28 -4.80
C SER A 201 4.24 16.03 -5.67
N PRO A 202 3.00 15.59 -6.01
CA PRO A 202 2.77 14.49 -6.94
C PRO A 202 3.37 14.72 -8.36
N TYR A 203 3.65 15.96 -8.72
CA TYR A 203 4.28 16.30 -10.00
C TYR A 203 5.75 15.88 -10.10
N PHE A 204 6.37 15.44 -9.01
CA PHE A 204 7.71 14.83 -9.02
C PHE A 204 7.71 13.36 -9.44
N VAL A 205 6.56 12.71 -9.45
CA VAL A 205 6.40 11.30 -9.82
C VAL A 205 6.96 11.03 -11.22
N THR A 206 7.72 9.96 -11.36
CA THR A 206 8.30 9.48 -12.63
C THR A 206 7.61 8.21 -13.12
N ASN A 207 7.08 7.41 -12.20
CA ASN A 207 6.29 6.21 -12.49
C ASN A 207 4.84 6.42 -12.01
N ALA A 208 3.93 6.68 -12.94
CA ALA A 208 2.53 6.93 -12.61
C ALA A 208 1.77 5.65 -12.16
N GLU A 209 2.25 4.46 -12.48
CA GLU A 209 1.62 3.20 -12.08
C GLU A 209 1.82 2.96 -10.58
N SER A 210 3.06 3.12 -10.08
CA SER A 210 3.40 2.97 -8.65
C SER A 210 3.30 4.28 -7.86
N MET A 211 3.05 5.42 -8.52
CA MET A 211 3.05 6.75 -7.91
C MET A 211 4.38 7.08 -7.21
N GLU A 212 5.49 6.68 -7.80
CA GLU A 212 6.85 6.87 -7.27
C GLU A 212 7.67 7.85 -8.11
N ALA A 213 8.55 8.59 -7.45
CA ALA A 213 9.62 9.32 -8.09
C ALA A 213 10.92 8.50 -7.96
N VAL A 214 11.42 7.97 -9.07
CA VAL A 214 12.66 7.20 -9.13
C VAL A 214 13.76 8.07 -9.74
N LEU A 215 14.87 8.23 -9.01
CA LEU A 215 16.04 9.01 -9.41
C LEU A 215 17.26 8.10 -9.43
N GLU A 216 17.89 7.94 -10.60
CA GLU A 216 19.07 7.09 -10.78
C GLU A 216 20.35 7.94 -10.89
N ASP A 217 21.44 7.52 -10.28
CA ASP A 217 22.73 8.25 -10.19
C ASP A 217 22.55 9.70 -9.73
N ALA A 218 21.72 9.90 -8.71
CA ALA A 218 21.26 11.20 -8.27
C ALA A 218 22.26 11.94 -7.37
N TYR A 219 22.22 13.27 -7.45
CA TYR A 219 22.75 14.15 -6.43
C TYR A 219 21.77 14.32 -5.28
N VAL A 220 22.28 14.56 -4.06
CA VAL A 220 21.49 14.79 -2.86
C VAL A 220 21.93 16.10 -2.21
N LEU A 221 21.04 17.08 -2.19
CA LEU A 221 21.19 18.31 -1.42
C LEU A 221 20.56 18.12 -0.05
N ILE A 222 21.31 18.35 1.01
CA ILE A 222 20.85 18.29 2.40
C ILE A 222 20.98 19.69 2.99
N HIS A 223 19.84 20.31 3.33
CA HIS A 223 19.78 21.67 3.84
C HIS A 223 19.00 21.75 5.14
N GLU A 224 19.61 22.36 6.17
CA GLU A 224 19.03 22.39 7.52
C GLU A 224 17.73 23.20 7.61
N LYS A 225 17.63 24.29 6.83
CA LYS A 225 16.53 25.27 6.89
C LYS A 225 15.48 25.05 5.81
N LYS A 226 14.42 25.86 5.91
CA LYS A 226 13.40 25.98 4.86
C LYS A 226 13.98 26.65 3.61
N ILE A 227 13.52 26.20 2.46
CA ILE A 227 13.84 26.76 1.15
C ILE A 227 12.56 27.36 0.57
N THR A 228 12.46 28.68 0.54
CA THR A 228 11.28 29.42 0.06
C THR A 228 11.60 30.25 -1.17
N VAL A 229 12.84 30.72 -1.30
CA VAL A 229 13.30 31.65 -2.35
C VAL A 229 14.05 30.87 -3.43
N LEU A 230 13.64 31.04 -4.66
CA LEU A 230 14.27 30.36 -5.81
C LEU A 230 15.70 30.84 -6.06
N ASN A 231 15.97 32.14 -5.87
CA ASN A 231 17.26 32.74 -6.19
C ASN A 231 18.43 32.05 -5.47
N ASP A 232 18.23 31.58 -4.25
CA ASP A 232 19.28 30.91 -3.47
C ASP A 232 19.66 29.53 -4.05
N LEU A 233 18.71 28.88 -4.74
CA LEU A 233 18.93 27.59 -5.41
C LEU A 233 19.41 27.73 -6.86
N LEU A 234 19.18 28.87 -7.49
CA LEU A 234 19.34 29.04 -8.93
C LEU A 234 20.73 28.66 -9.46
N PRO A 235 21.86 29.03 -8.81
CA PRO A 235 23.20 28.66 -9.27
C PRO A 235 23.42 27.14 -9.28
N LEU A 236 22.92 26.48 -8.23
CA LEU A 236 23.02 25.03 -8.08
C LEU A 236 22.16 24.32 -9.15
N LEU A 237 20.91 24.73 -9.32
CA LEU A 237 19.98 24.13 -10.30
C LEU A 237 20.50 24.26 -11.73
N GLN A 238 21.12 25.41 -12.10
CA GLN A 238 21.73 25.58 -13.40
C GLN A 238 22.90 24.61 -13.62
N THR A 239 23.69 24.37 -12.58
CA THR A 239 24.83 23.45 -12.68
C THR A 239 24.37 21.99 -12.74
N VAL A 240 23.35 21.62 -11.96
CA VAL A 240 22.73 20.30 -12.00
C VAL A 240 22.07 20.04 -13.36
N ALA A 241 21.33 21.02 -13.91
CA ALA A 241 20.73 20.91 -15.24
C ALA A 241 21.77 20.63 -16.33
N LYS A 242 22.94 21.33 -16.29
CA LYS A 242 24.05 21.08 -17.22
C LYS A 242 24.66 19.68 -17.08
N SER A 243 24.63 19.10 -15.86
CA SER A 243 25.17 17.75 -15.64
C SER A 243 24.24 16.65 -16.16
N GLY A 244 22.96 16.93 -16.39
CA GLY A 244 21.93 15.98 -16.79
C GLY A 244 21.55 14.96 -15.70
N LYS A 245 22.10 15.06 -14.49
CA LYS A 245 21.82 14.14 -13.40
C LYS A 245 20.61 14.58 -12.57
N PRO A 246 19.83 13.64 -12.02
CA PRO A 246 18.74 13.96 -11.10
C PRO A 246 19.25 14.60 -9.80
N LEU A 247 18.37 15.34 -9.13
CA LEU A 247 18.62 15.96 -7.85
C LEU A 247 17.50 15.63 -6.86
N LEU A 248 17.85 15.07 -5.70
CA LEU A 248 17.00 15.05 -4.53
C LEU A 248 17.35 16.25 -3.62
N ILE A 249 16.34 17.00 -3.19
CA ILE A 249 16.46 18.07 -2.21
C ILE A 249 15.80 17.60 -0.90
N ILE A 250 16.58 17.53 0.17
CA ILE A 250 16.12 17.23 1.52
C ILE A 250 16.31 18.49 2.35
N ALA A 251 15.21 19.11 2.77
CA ALA A 251 15.25 20.34 3.57
C ALA A 251 14.22 20.29 4.70
N GLU A 252 14.32 21.19 5.68
CA GLU A 252 13.26 21.31 6.69
C GLU A 252 11.89 21.43 6.04
N GLU A 253 11.79 22.26 5.00
CA GLU A 253 10.63 22.41 4.12
C GLU A 253 11.06 23.04 2.79
N VAL A 254 10.38 22.70 1.71
CA VAL A 254 10.51 23.43 0.43
C VAL A 254 9.11 23.92 0.06
N GLU A 255 8.94 25.25 -0.01
CA GLU A 255 7.63 25.86 -0.19
C GLU A 255 7.68 27.12 -1.07
N GLY A 256 6.52 27.70 -1.35
CA GLY A 256 6.42 28.98 -2.06
C GLY A 256 6.98 28.94 -3.49
N GLU A 257 7.75 29.99 -3.81
CA GLU A 257 8.35 30.17 -5.15
C GLU A 257 9.32 29.05 -5.51
N ALA A 258 10.11 28.57 -4.54
CA ALA A 258 11.08 27.52 -4.77
C ALA A 258 10.40 26.20 -5.19
N LEU A 259 9.38 25.76 -4.47
CA LEU A 259 8.64 24.52 -4.81
C LEU A 259 7.95 24.66 -6.18
N ALA A 260 7.28 25.79 -6.44
CA ALA A 260 6.60 26.02 -7.70
C ALA A 260 7.58 25.97 -8.88
N ALA A 261 8.75 26.57 -8.75
CA ALA A 261 9.78 26.56 -9.79
C ALA A 261 10.35 25.16 -10.03
N LEU A 262 10.58 24.36 -8.98
CA LEU A 262 11.04 22.96 -9.11
C LEU A 262 10.00 22.13 -9.87
N VAL A 263 8.73 22.22 -9.51
CA VAL A 263 7.62 21.53 -10.18
C VAL A 263 7.52 21.91 -11.66
N VAL A 264 7.55 23.22 -11.97
CA VAL A 264 7.46 23.70 -13.37
C VAL A 264 8.65 23.19 -14.21
N ASN A 265 9.87 23.22 -13.67
CA ASN A 265 11.05 22.74 -14.40
C ASN A 265 11.06 21.21 -14.55
N LYS A 266 10.49 20.48 -13.59
CA LYS A 266 10.27 19.02 -13.70
C LYS A 266 9.28 18.70 -14.82
N ILE A 267 8.12 19.36 -14.84
CA ILE A 267 7.08 19.16 -15.88
C ILE A 267 7.63 19.49 -17.27
N ARG A 268 8.45 20.54 -17.39
CA ARG A 268 9.10 20.94 -18.64
C ARG A 268 10.25 20.02 -19.07
N GLY A 269 10.63 19.05 -18.25
CA GLY A 269 11.76 18.16 -18.54
C GLY A 269 13.14 18.83 -18.50
N VAL A 270 13.23 20.05 -17.98
CA VAL A 270 14.52 20.78 -17.83
C VAL A 270 15.35 20.24 -16.67
N LEU A 271 14.67 19.85 -15.59
CA LEU A 271 15.29 19.27 -14.40
C LEU A 271 14.60 17.97 -14.03
N ASN A 272 15.37 16.92 -13.77
CA ASN A 272 14.86 15.75 -13.07
C ASN A 272 15.11 15.93 -11.56
N VAL A 273 14.11 16.42 -10.84
CA VAL A 273 14.23 16.81 -9.42
C VAL A 273 13.06 16.28 -8.61
N CYS A 274 13.34 15.96 -7.37
CA CYS A 274 12.34 15.71 -6.33
C CYS A 274 12.73 16.46 -5.06
N ALA A 275 11.74 16.93 -4.31
CA ALA A 275 11.94 17.57 -3.01
C ALA A 275 11.13 16.83 -1.95
N VAL A 276 11.78 16.59 -0.81
CA VAL A 276 11.20 15.90 0.34
C VAL A 276 11.46 16.70 1.61
N LYS A 277 10.61 16.50 2.60
CA LYS A 277 10.78 17.06 3.93
C LYS A 277 11.81 16.26 4.72
N ALA A 278 12.60 16.94 5.53
CA ALA A 278 13.56 16.28 6.40
C ALA A 278 12.89 15.40 7.46
N PRO A 279 13.43 14.22 7.76
CA PRO A 279 12.95 13.38 8.85
C PRO A 279 13.30 13.97 10.22
N GLY A 280 12.43 13.77 11.21
CA GLY A 280 12.62 14.20 12.58
C GLY A 280 12.42 15.70 12.84
N PHE A 281 12.67 16.12 14.10
CA PHE A 281 12.53 17.50 14.57
C PHE A 281 13.70 17.87 15.49
N GLY A 282 14.07 19.18 15.53
CA GLY A 282 15.12 19.71 16.41
C GLY A 282 16.45 18.97 16.24
N ASP A 283 17.10 18.61 17.35
CA ASP A 283 18.43 17.96 17.34
C ASP A 283 18.42 16.59 16.65
N ARG A 284 17.28 15.89 16.66
CA ARG A 284 17.14 14.63 15.93
C ARG A 284 17.20 14.84 14.42
N ARG A 285 16.61 15.92 13.91
CA ARG A 285 16.70 16.27 12.49
C ARG A 285 18.15 16.53 12.10
N LYS A 286 18.89 17.28 12.92
CA LYS A 286 20.33 17.52 12.69
C LYS A 286 21.11 16.21 12.64
N ALA A 287 20.87 15.32 13.58
CA ALA A 287 21.52 14.02 13.62
C ALA A 287 21.18 13.14 12.40
N MET A 288 19.92 13.16 11.93
CA MET A 288 19.51 12.45 10.69
C MET A 288 20.14 13.07 9.44
N PHE A 289 20.27 14.39 9.36
CA PHE A 289 20.99 15.04 8.26
C PHE A 289 22.46 14.61 8.20
N GLU A 290 23.13 14.50 9.35
CA GLU A 290 24.51 14.00 9.42
C GLU A 290 24.60 12.53 8.95
N ASP A 291 23.63 11.69 9.37
CA ASP A 291 23.59 10.28 8.96
C ASP A 291 23.41 10.16 7.44
N ILE A 292 22.52 10.97 6.84
CA ILE A 292 22.28 11.01 5.39
C ILE A 292 23.52 11.57 4.66
N ALA A 293 24.17 12.61 5.21
CA ALA A 293 25.38 13.18 4.64
C ALA A 293 26.53 12.17 4.60
N ILE A 294 26.74 11.43 5.69
CA ILE A 294 27.75 10.36 5.77
C ILE A 294 27.43 9.24 4.78
N LEU A 295 26.17 8.82 4.72
CA LEU A 295 25.73 7.76 3.81
C LEU A 295 25.95 8.13 2.33
N THR A 296 25.65 9.37 1.96
CA THR A 296 25.71 9.83 0.57
C THR A 296 27.06 10.43 0.19
N GLY A 297 27.94 10.64 1.18
CA GLY A 297 29.24 11.29 0.99
C GLY A 297 29.17 12.77 0.69
N GLY A 298 28.05 13.41 1.04
CA GLY A 298 27.80 14.84 0.90
C GLY A 298 28.04 15.62 2.18
N LYS A 299 27.62 16.89 2.18
CA LYS A 299 27.65 17.78 3.34
C LYS A 299 26.24 18.21 3.70
N CYS A 300 25.92 18.28 4.98
CA CYS A 300 24.75 18.99 5.45
C CYS A 300 25.03 20.50 5.39
N ILE A 301 24.24 21.23 4.62
CA ILE A 301 24.38 22.68 4.49
C ILE A 301 23.68 23.33 5.68
N THR A 302 24.49 23.77 6.63
CA THR A 302 24.05 24.39 7.89
C THR A 302 24.69 25.76 8.04
N GLU A 303 24.06 26.65 8.84
CA GLU A 303 24.67 27.94 9.18
C GLU A 303 25.94 27.77 10.02
N ASP A 304 26.02 26.73 10.83
CA ASP A 304 27.19 26.44 11.67
C ASP A 304 28.45 26.20 10.82
N LEU A 305 28.30 25.73 9.59
CA LEU A 305 29.38 25.58 8.62
C LEU A 305 29.69 26.85 7.83
N GLY A 306 28.89 27.92 7.99
CA GLY A 306 29.04 29.17 7.28
C GLY A 306 28.78 29.08 5.77
N ILE A 307 28.21 27.96 5.28
CA ILE A 307 27.90 27.74 3.85
C ILE A 307 26.50 28.24 3.58
N LYS A 308 26.39 29.29 2.77
CA LYS A 308 25.10 29.75 2.26
C LYS A 308 24.67 28.91 1.06
N LEU A 309 23.36 28.71 0.89
CA LEU A 309 22.77 27.90 -0.17
C LEU A 309 23.21 28.36 -1.57
N GLU A 310 23.35 29.66 -1.77
CA GLU A 310 23.82 30.28 -3.02
C GLU A 310 25.26 29.89 -3.43
N ASN A 311 26.08 29.45 -2.47
CA ASN A 311 27.48 29.08 -2.66
C ASN A 311 27.69 27.55 -2.74
N VAL A 312 26.62 26.75 -2.68
CA VAL A 312 26.71 25.30 -2.75
C VAL A 312 27.11 24.85 -4.14
N THR A 313 28.08 23.95 -4.19
CA THR A 313 28.60 23.35 -5.43
C THR A 313 28.27 21.87 -5.52
N ILE A 314 28.45 21.29 -6.71
CA ILE A 314 28.25 19.83 -6.90
C ILE A 314 29.15 19.00 -5.97
N SER A 315 30.31 19.50 -5.57
CA SER A 315 31.22 18.79 -4.67
C SER A 315 30.70 18.70 -3.21
N ASP A 316 29.74 19.53 -2.84
CA ASP A 316 29.11 19.51 -1.53
C ASP A 316 27.90 18.59 -1.47
N LEU A 317 27.38 18.19 -2.65
CA LEU A 317 26.25 17.30 -2.77
C LEU A 317 26.62 15.86 -2.47
N GLY A 318 25.73 15.15 -1.78
CA GLY A 318 25.76 13.70 -1.70
C GLY A 318 25.49 13.04 -3.05
N LYS A 319 25.79 11.76 -3.15
CA LYS A 319 25.55 10.92 -4.33
C LYS A 319 24.90 9.62 -3.90
N THR A 320 24.01 9.13 -4.72
CA THR A 320 23.42 7.81 -4.52
C THR A 320 23.09 7.19 -5.87
N LYS A 321 23.20 5.88 -5.96
CA LYS A 321 22.93 5.16 -7.20
C LYS A 321 21.45 5.17 -7.56
N ARG A 322 20.58 4.99 -6.55
CA ARG A 322 19.14 5.03 -6.76
C ARG A 322 18.42 5.60 -5.55
N ILE A 323 17.39 6.41 -5.81
CA ILE A 323 16.44 6.89 -4.81
C ILE A 323 15.03 6.58 -5.31
N THR A 324 14.23 5.99 -4.46
CA THR A 324 12.80 5.77 -4.68
C THR A 324 12.03 6.56 -3.63
N ILE A 325 11.14 7.44 -4.07
CA ILE A 325 10.33 8.30 -3.22
C ILE A 325 8.86 8.05 -3.56
N ASP A 326 8.10 7.59 -2.59
CA ASP A 326 6.66 7.50 -2.67
C ASP A 326 5.97 8.64 -1.89
N LYS A 327 4.71 8.51 -1.56
CA LYS A 327 3.93 9.51 -0.83
C LYS A 327 4.35 9.63 0.64
N GLU A 328 4.85 8.57 1.23
CA GLU A 328 5.13 8.45 2.67
C GLU A 328 6.63 8.34 2.97
N ASP A 329 7.39 7.67 2.10
CA ASP A 329 8.76 7.26 2.34
C ASP A 329 9.76 7.75 1.28
N THR A 330 11.01 7.87 1.68
CA THR A 330 12.19 8.04 0.79
C THR A 330 13.21 6.97 1.09
N THR A 331 13.53 6.14 0.09
CA THR A 331 14.52 5.07 0.17
C THR A 331 15.73 5.39 -0.70
N MET A 332 16.90 5.42 -0.11
CA MET A 332 18.19 5.62 -0.78
C MET A 332 18.97 4.31 -0.81
N VAL A 333 19.43 3.90 -1.99
CA VAL A 333 20.16 2.65 -2.22
C VAL A 333 21.54 2.97 -2.78
N GLN A 334 22.57 2.38 -2.21
CA GLN A 334 23.98 2.60 -2.55
C GLN A 334 24.39 4.09 -2.52
N GLY A 335 24.53 4.62 -1.29
CA GLY A 335 25.09 5.96 -1.07
C GLY A 335 26.57 6.02 -1.48
N GLY A 336 27.00 7.22 -1.89
CA GLY A 336 28.39 7.49 -2.30
C GLY A 336 29.38 7.71 -1.14
N GLY A 337 28.92 7.53 0.12
CA GLY A 337 29.76 7.63 1.31
C GLY A 337 30.77 6.50 1.44
N LYS A 338 31.84 6.74 2.19
CA LYS A 338 32.82 5.70 2.46
C LYS A 338 32.33 4.77 3.56
N SER A 339 32.42 3.45 3.34
CA SER A 339 32.03 2.44 4.32
C SER A 339 32.70 2.62 5.69
N SER A 340 33.97 3.09 5.70
CA SER A 340 34.69 3.43 6.93
C SER A 340 33.97 4.50 7.77
N ASP A 341 33.43 5.52 7.11
CA ASP A 341 32.79 6.67 7.77
C ASP A 341 31.41 6.26 8.29
N ILE A 342 30.68 5.45 7.52
CA ILE A 342 29.40 4.85 7.93
C ILE A 342 29.61 3.95 9.16
N GLN A 343 30.62 3.08 9.14
CA GLN A 343 30.95 2.24 10.30
C GLN A 343 31.40 3.05 11.53
N GLY A 344 32.14 4.15 11.30
CA GLY A 344 32.50 5.10 12.35
C GLY A 344 31.26 5.70 13.01
N ARG A 345 30.28 6.12 12.20
CA ARG A 345 29.01 6.67 12.68
C ARG A 345 28.17 5.64 13.44
N VAL A 346 28.10 4.40 12.93
CA VAL A 346 27.45 3.27 13.61
C VAL A 346 28.05 3.04 15.02
N LYS A 347 29.39 3.05 15.14
CA LYS A 347 30.07 2.93 16.43
C LYS A 347 29.75 4.09 17.37
N GLN A 348 29.67 5.32 16.85
CA GLN A 348 29.28 6.50 17.62
C GLN A 348 27.86 6.38 18.16
N ILE A 349 26.89 5.99 17.33
CA ILE A 349 25.49 5.80 17.76
C ILE A 349 25.40 4.69 18.82
N ARG A 350 26.10 3.57 18.67
CA ARG A 350 26.14 2.50 19.69
C ARG A 350 26.63 3.02 21.03
N ARG A 351 27.70 3.81 21.04
CA ARG A 351 28.20 4.43 22.28
C ARG A 351 27.15 5.35 22.92
N GLN A 352 26.43 6.15 22.12
CA GLN A 352 25.35 7.00 22.62
C GLN A 352 24.21 6.18 23.24
N ILE A 353 23.88 5.00 22.68
CA ILE A 353 22.89 4.06 23.23
C ILE A 353 23.35 3.54 24.61
N ASP A 354 24.64 3.23 24.76
CA ASP A 354 25.20 2.73 26.03
C ASP A 354 25.29 3.82 27.10
N GLU A 355 25.54 5.06 26.71
CA GLU A 355 25.71 6.21 27.60
C GLU A 355 24.38 6.87 28.02
N THR A 356 23.31 6.74 27.23
CA THR A 356 22.03 7.41 27.53
C THR A 356 21.31 6.76 28.71
N THR A 357 20.78 7.60 29.60
CA THR A 357 19.94 7.20 30.74
C THR A 357 18.44 7.26 30.44
N SER A 358 18.06 7.89 29.32
CA SER A 358 16.67 8.04 28.88
C SER A 358 16.25 6.85 28.04
N ASP A 359 15.22 6.12 28.44
CA ASP A 359 14.70 4.98 27.68
C ASP A 359 14.14 5.44 26.33
N TYR A 360 13.52 6.60 26.28
CA TYR A 360 13.01 7.19 25.04
C TYR A 360 14.14 7.56 24.05
N ASP A 361 15.23 8.17 24.54
CA ASP A 361 16.36 8.49 23.67
C ASP A 361 17.10 7.23 23.23
N ARG A 362 17.17 6.22 24.09
CA ARG A 362 17.72 4.91 23.76
C ARG A 362 16.93 4.26 22.60
N GLU A 363 15.61 4.26 22.68
CA GLU A 363 14.73 3.74 21.62
C GLU A 363 14.99 4.49 20.28
N LYS A 364 15.05 5.82 20.31
CA LYS A 364 15.27 6.62 19.09
C LYS A 364 16.69 6.48 18.52
N LEU A 365 17.68 6.26 19.36
CA LEU A 365 19.03 5.93 18.90
C LEU A 365 19.10 4.53 18.30
N GLN A 366 18.35 3.56 18.84
CA GLN A 366 18.23 2.22 18.27
C GLN A 366 17.55 2.23 16.89
N GLU A 367 16.48 3.01 16.72
CA GLU A 367 15.84 3.21 15.41
C GLU A 367 16.84 3.78 14.38
N ARG A 368 17.62 4.79 14.74
CA ARG A 368 18.66 5.36 13.86
C ARG A 368 19.75 4.36 13.54
N LEU A 369 20.18 3.59 14.54
CA LEU A 369 21.17 2.54 14.36
C LEU A 369 20.68 1.48 13.36
N ALA A 370 19.44 1.01 13.52
CA ALA A 370 18.84 0.03 12.63
C ALA A 370 18.79 0.54 11.17
N LYS A 371 18.38 1.81 10.97
CA LYS A 371 18.30 2.42 9.63
C LYS A 371 19.67 2.56 8.96
N LEU A 372 20.73 2.86 9.70
CA LEU A 372 22.08 3.10 9.15
C LEU A 372 22.90 1.81 9.05
N ALA A 373 22.81 0.92 10.05
CA ALA A 373 23.64 -0.28 10.15
C ALA A 373 23.07 -1.46 9.38
N GLY A 374 21.73 -1.53 9.24
CA GLY A 374 21.04 -2.62 8.54
C GLY A 374 21.23 -2.59 7.02
N GLY A 375 21.48 -1.41 6.46
CA GLY A 375 21.52 -1.22 5.02
C GLY A 375 20.15 -1.42 4.38
N VAL A 376 20.14 -1.68 3.08
CA VAL A 376 18.95 -2.00 2.28
C VAL A 376 19.15 -3.34 1.60
N ALA A 377 18.22 -4.27 1.82
CA ALA A 377 18.16 -5.51 1.05
C ALA A 377 17.42 -5.22 -0.27
N VAL A 378 18.08 -5.47 -1.39
CA VAL A 378 17.54 -5.28 -2.73
C VAL A 378 17.21 -6.64 -3.33
N VAL A 379 15.91 -6.88 -3.55
CA VAL A 379 15.43 -8.06 -4.27
C VAL A 379 15.25 -7.67 -5.73
N SER A 380 16.18 -8.07 -6.59
CA SER A 380 16.12 -7.83 -8.04
C SER A 380 15.40 -8.98 -8.71
N VAL A 381 14.17 -8.70 -9.18
CA VAL A 381 13.27 -9.70 -9.77
C VAL A 381 13.60 -9.92 -11.23
N GLY A 382 13.90 -11.16 -11.62
CA GLY A 382 14.17 -11.55 -12.98
C GLY A 382 13.06 -12.41 -13.59
N ALA A 383 12.81 -12.24 -14.89
CA ALA A 383 11.91 -13.07 -15.69
C ALA A 383 12.28 -13.04 -17.17
N ALA A 384 11.69 -13.95 -17.96
CA ALA A 384 11.96 -14.05 -19.40
C ALA A 384 11.28 -12.95 -20.23
N THR A 385 10.15 -12.42 -19.77
CA THR A 385 9.37 -11.37 -20.43
C THR A 385 9.02 -10.23 -19.48
N GLU A 386 8.79 -9.04 -20.03
CA GLU A 386 8.41 -7.86 -19.24
C GLU A 386 7.07 -8.07 -18.49
N THR A 387 6.11 -8.74 -19.13
CA THR A 387 4.82 -9.04 -18.51
C THR A 387 4.96 -9.99 -17.32
N GLU A 388 5.77 -11.04 -17.46
CA GLU A 388 6.08 -11.98 -16.37
C GLU A 388 6.86 -11.29 -15.24
N MET A 389 7.80 -10.41 -15.59
CA MET A 389 8.59 -9.67 -14.61
C MET A 389 7.71 -8.74 -13.75
N LYS A 390 6.79 -8.01 -14.36
CA LYS A 390 5.84 -7.15 -13.63
C LYS A 390 4.92 -7.97 -12.71
N GLU A 391 4.44 -9.12 -13.18
CA GLU A 391 3.61 -10.02 -12.36
C GLU A 391 4.41 -10.59 -11.18
N LYS A 392 5.63 -11.08 -11.44
CA LYS A 392 6.52 -11.64 -10.39
C LYS A 392 6.94 -10.56 -9.39
N LYS A 393 7.23 -9.34 -9.86
CA LYS A 393 7.54 -8.18 -9.00
C LYS A 393 6.38 -7.88 -8.05
N GLY A 394 5.15 -7.78 -8.56
CA GLY A 394 3.96 -7.56 -7.72
C GLY A 394 3.80 -8.63 -6.65
N ARG A 395 3.99 -9.92 -6.99
CA ARG A 395 3.96 -11.00 -5.99
C ARG A 395 5.05 -10.88 -4.91
N VAL A 396 6.24 -10.43 -5.27
CA VAL A 396 7.33 -10.19 -4.30
C VAL A 396 6.96 -9.03 -3.38
N GLU A 397 6.40 -7.95 -3.92
CA GLU A 397 5.93 -6.78 -3.15
C GLU A 397 4.82 -7.18 -2.18
N ASP A 398 3.78 -7.90 -2.63
CA ASP A 398 2.70 -8.40 -1.79
C ASP A 398 3.23 -9.29 -0.66
N ALA A 399 4.13 -10.24 -0.99
CA ALA A 399 4.73 -11.12 0.01
C ALA A 399 5.59 -10.38 1.03
N LEU A 400 6.31 -9.33 0.61
CA LEU A 400 7.08 -8.46 1.50
C LEU A 400 6.16 -7.70 2.46
N HIS A 401 5.08 -7.11 1.95
CA HIS A 401 4.10 -6.37 2.75
C HIS A 401 3.40 -7.27 3.77
N ALA A 402 2.93 -8.44 3.34
CA ALA A 402 2.33 -9.44 4.21
C ALA A 402 3.29 -9.89 5.32
N THR A 403 4.56 -10.08 4.98
CA THR A 403 5.59 -10.49 5.95
C THR A 403 5.85 -9.40 6.98
N ARG A 404 5.95 -8.13 6.58
CA ARG A 404 6.07 -6.99 7.49
C ARG A 404 4.85 -6.91 8.43
N ALA A 405 3.64 -7.00 7.87
CA ALA A 405 2.40 -7.01 8.64
C ALA A 405 2.35 -8.14 9.68
N ALA A 406 2.89 -9.33 9.34
CA ALA A 406 2.99 -10.46 10.25
C ALA A 406 4.01 -10.25 11.37
N VAL A 407 5.13 -9.60 11.07
CA VAL A 407 6.14 -9.25 12.09
C VAL A 407 5.59 -8.21 13.08
N GLU A 408 4.79 -7.25 12.60
CA GLU A 408 4.19 -6.19 13.42
C GLU A 408 3.11 -6.72 14.38
N GLU A 409 2.13 -7.46 13.87
CA GLU A 409 0.93 -7.84 14.65
C GLU A 409 0.77 -9.36 14.83
N GLY A 410 1.71 -10.16 14.33
CA GLY A 410 1.62 -11.62 14.39
C GLY A 410 0.77 -12.22 13.29
N ILE A 411 0.51 -13.52 13.42
CA ILE A 411 -0.24 -14.34 12.46
C ILE A 411 -1.43 -15.02 13.11
N VAL A 412 -2.42 -15.30 12.28
CA VAL A 412 -3.61 -16.09 12.64
C VAL A 412 -3.80 -17.24 11.64
N ALA A 413 -4.69 -18.18 11.93
CA ALA A 413 -5.07 -19.21 10.96
C ALA A 413 -5.67 -18.55 9.71
N GLY A 414 -5.11 -18.87 8.54
CA GLY A 414 -5.52 -18.29 7.26
C GLY A 414 -6.84 -18.85 6.71
N GLY A 415 -7.09 -18.58 5.43
CA GLY A 415 -8.26 -19.11 4.73
C GLY A 415 -9.62 -18.65 5.29
N GLY A 416 -9.67 -17.50 5.98
CA GLY A 416 -10.88 -16.97 6.59
C GLY A 416 -11.25 -17.62 7.94
N VAL A 417 -10.46 -18.56 8.45
CA VAL A 417 -10.73 -19.28 9.71
C VAL A 417 -10.67 -18.34 10.91
N ALA A 418 -9.72 -17.41 10.96
CA ALA A 418 -9.59 -16.46 12.06
C ALA A 418 -10.86 -15.60 12.25
N LEU A 419 -11.48 -15.15 11.14
CA LEU A 419 -12.76 -14.45 11.19
C LEU A 419 -13.88 -15.32 11.76
N LEU A 420 -13.97 -16.59 11.34
CA LEU A 420 -14.97 -17.53 11.88
C LEU A 420 -14.75 -17.82 13.37
N ARG A 421 -13.52 -17.93 13.83
CA ARG A 421 -13.22 -18.10 15.27
C ARG A 421 -13.57 -16.88 16.11
N SER A 422 -13.56 -15.70 15.48
CA SER A 422 -13.92 -14.43 16.13
C SER A 422 -15.44 -14.17 16.19
N LEU A 423 -16.30 -15.00 15.55
CA LEU A 423 -17.76 -14.86 15.59
C LEU A 423 -18.30 -14.83 17.02
N LYS A 424 -17.73 -15.64 17.92
CA LYS A 424 -18.13 -15.68 19.34
C LYS A 424 -18.00 -14.32 20.04
N ALA A 425 -17.06 -13.45 19.62
CA ALA A 425 -16.92 -12.13 20.19
C ALA A 425 -18.13 -11.24 19.85
N VAL A 426 -18.72 -11.41 18.66
CA VAL A 426 -19.95 -10.74 18.26
C VAL A 426 -21.17 -11.31 19.03
N ASP A 427 -21.22 -12.64 19.19
CA ASP A 427 -22.33 -13.31 19.89
C ASP A 427 -22.39 -12.95 21.40
N LEU A 428 -21.28 -12.50 21.99
CA LEU A 428 -21.20 -12.06 23.39
C LEU A 428 -21.59 -10.59 23.60
N LEU A 429 -21.80 -9.81 22.53
CA LEU A 429 -22.22 -8.43 22.63
C LEU A 429 -23.67 -8.34 23.12
N LYS A 430 -23.89 -7.53 24.14
CA LYS A 430 -25.22 -7.23 24.66
C LYS A 430 -25.75 -5.96 23.99
N LEU A 431 -26.27 -6.10 22.78
CA LEU A 431 -26.86 -5.03 21.99
C LEU A 431 -28.36 -5.30 21.82
N GLU A 432 -29.15 -4.24 21.63
CA GLU A 432 -30.59 -4.32 21.48
C GLU A 432 -31.05 -3.61 20.19
N GLY A 433 -32.26 -3.95 19.71
CA GLY A 433 -32.84 -3.32 18.53
C GLY A 433 -31.96 -3.38 17.28
N ASP A 434 -31.93 -2.27 16.54
CA ASP A 434 -31.18 -2.18 15.28
C ASP A 434 -29.66 -2.27 15.46
N GLU A 435 -29.11 -1.93 16.65
CA GLU A 435 -27.68 -2.15 16.93
C GLU A 435 -27.36 -3.66 16.97
N ALA A 436 -28.24 -4.47 17.57
CA ALA A 436 -28.07 -5.93 17.55
C ALA A 436 -28.14 -6.49 16.11
N VAL A 437 -29.04 -5.96 15.29
CA VAL A 437 -29.14 -6.31 13.86
C VAL A 437 -27.85 -5.91 13.12
N GLY A 438 -27.29 -4.73 13.39
CA GLY A 438 -26.02 -4.28 12.83
C GLY A 438 -24.87 -5.23 13.14
N ALA A 439 -24.80 -5.73 14.38
CA ALA A 439 -23.79 -6.73 14.77
C ALA A 439 -23.98 -8.07 14.01
N GLN A 440 -25.22 -8.51 13.82
CA GLN A 440 -25.51 -9.74 13.05
C GLN A 440 -25.17 -9.60 11.56
N ILE A 441 -25.23 -8.40 11.00
CA ILE A 441 -24.73 -8.14 9.63
C ILE A 441 -23.24 -8.48 9.52
N VAL A 442 -22.42 -7.95 10.45
CA VAL A 442 -20.97 -8.26 10.48
C VAL A 442 -20.75 -9.76 10.68
N ARG A 443 -21.44 -10.36 11.63
CA ARG A 443 -21.34 -11.80 11.91
C ARG A 443 -21.54 -12.66 10.65
N ARG A 444 -22.57 -12.36 9.86
CA ARG A 444 -22.85 -13.06 8.59
C ARG A 444 -21.79 -12.76 7.51
N ALA A 445 -21.38 -11.50 7.42
CA ALA A 445 -20.39 -11.07 6.43
C ALA A 445 -19.03 -11.76 6.63
N MET A 446 -18.63 -12.06 7.88
CA MET A 446 -17.37 -12.72 8.20
C MET A 446 -17.24 -14.15 7.66
N GLU A 447 -18.34 -14.79 7.25
CA GLU A 447 -18.30 -16.09 6.55
C GLU A 447 -17.91 -15.96 5.07
N SER A 448 -18.07 -14.77 4.48
CA SER A 448 -17.98 -14.56 3.03
C SER A 448 -16.57 -14.82 2.46
N PRO A 449 -15.44 -14.50 3.12
CA PRO A 449 -14.13 -14.83 2.58
C PRO A 449 -13.93 -16.35 2.40
N LEU A 450 -14.24 -17.15 3.41
CA LEU A 450 -14.14 -18.62 3.28
C LEU A 450 -15.12 -19.18 2.25
N ARG A 451 -16.37 -18.66 2.20
CA ARG A 451 -17.34 -19.04 1.17
C ARG A 451 -16.81 -18.77 -0.23
N GLN A 452 -16.19 -17.62 -0.44
CA GLN A 452 -15.61 -17.26 -1.74
C GLN A 452 -14.40 -18.14 -2.10
N LEU A 453 -13.50 -18.42 -1.14
CA LEU A 453 -12.38 -19.34 -1.35
C LEU A 453 -12.85 -20.74 -1.76
N ALA A 454 -13.86 -21.27 -1.08
CA ALA A 454 -14.48 -22.55 -1.41
C ALA A 454 -15.12 -22.52 -2.81
N ALA A 455 -15.88 -21.48 -3.14
CA ALA A 455 -16.51 -21.29 -4.45
C ALA A 455 -15.47 -21.25 -5.58
N ASN A 456 -14.36 -20.52 -5.40
CA ASN A 456 -13.28 -20.48 -6.39
C ASN A 456 -12.60 -21.85 -6.58
N SER A 457 -12.69 -22.73 -5.58
CA SER A 457 -12.20 -24.11 -5.68
C SER A 457 -13.21 -25.12 -6.24
N GLY A 458 -14.44 -24.67 -6.53
CA GLY A 458 -15.50 -25.51 -7.03
C GLY A 458 -16.25 -26.31 -5.94
N VAL A 459 -16.10 -25.93 -4.66
CA VAL A 459 -16.76 -26.58 -3.52
C VAL A 459 -17.85 -25.65 -2.96
N ASP A 460 -18.95 -26.24 -2.45
CA ASP A 460 -20.02 -25.46 -1.81
C ASP A 460 -19.50 -24.77 -0.53
N GLY A 461 -19.54 -23.43 -0.55
CA GLY A 461 -19.04 -22.59 0.55
C GLY A 461 -19.85 -22.73 1.84
N GLY A 462 -21.15 -23.06 1.76
CA GLY A 462 -22.01 -23.28 2.93
C GLY A 462 -21.59 -24.52 3.70
N VAL A 463 -21.35 -25.63 2.98
CA VAL A 463 -20.89 -26.90 3.55
C VAL A 463 -19.51 -26.72 4.19
N VAL A 464 -18.61 -26.00 3.53
CA VAL A 464 -17.26 -25.75 4.05
C VAL A 464 -17.30 -24.92 5.34
N VAL A 465 -18.07 -23.82 5.36
CA VAL A 465 -18.21 -22.97 6.55
C VAL A 465 -18.79 -23.76 7.71
N GLN A 466 -19.87 -24.52 7.48
CA GLN A 466 -20.49 -25.35 8.54
C GLN A 466 -19.47 -26.32 9.16
N LYS A 467 -18.73 -27.05 8.33
CA LYS A 467 -17.75 -28.03 8.78
C LYS A 467 -16.57 -27.38 9.53
N VAL A 468 -16.13 -26.18 9.10
CA VAL A 468 -15.09 -25.43 9.80
C VAL A 468 -15.59 -24.92 11.15
N LEU A 469 -16.86 -24.50 11.25
CA LEU A 469 -17.46 -24.04 12.50
C LEU A 469 -17.60 -25.17 13.55
N GLU A 470 -17.83 -26.41 13.12
CA GLU A 470 -17.84 -27.59 14.00
C GLU A 470 -16.46 -27.91 14.60
N GLY A 471 -15.38 -27.50 13.91
CA GLY A 471 -14.01 -27.65 14.36
C GLY A 471 -13.59 -26.58 15.37
N LYS A 472 -12.42 -26.78 16.01
CA LYS A 472 -11.86 -25.87 17.01
C LYS A 472 -10.45 -25.40 16.62
N GLY A 473 -10.01 -24.29 17.22
CA GLY A 473 -8.66 -23.74 17.03
C GLY A 473 -8.40 -23.44 15.55
N ASN A 474 -7.28 -23.92 15.04
CA ASN A 474 -6.81 -23.64 13.67
C ASN A 474 -7.38 -24.61 12.61
N PHE A 475 -8.31 -25.49 12.99
CA PHE A 475 -8.95 -26.40 12.05
C PHE A 475 -9.72 -25.63 10.98
N GLY A 476 -9.39 -25.88 9.72
CA GLY A 476 -9.97 -25.18 8.56
C GLY A 476 -9.90 -26.01 7.28
N PHE A 477 -10.34 -25.42 6.20
CA PHE A 477 -10.31 -26.02 4.85
C PHE A 477 -9.12 -25.48 4.07
N ASN A 478 -8.15 -26.35 3.80
CA ASN A 478 -7.03 -26.02 2.92
C ASN A 478 -7.48 -26.14 1.46
N VAL A 479 -7.68 -25.01 0.81
CA VAL A 479 -8.16 -24.92 -0.57
C VAL A 479 -7.19 -25.54 -1.57
N THR A 480 -5.88 -25.50 -1.29
CA THR A 480 -4.83 -26.05 -2.16
C THR A 480 -4.95 -27.59 -2.24
N THR A 481 -5.01 -28.24 -1.08
CA THR A 481 -5.08 -29.70 -0.94
C THR A 481 -6.50 -30.25 -0.97
N SER A 482 -7.50 -29.38 -0.79
CA SER A 482 -8.91 -29.74 -0.60
C SER A 482 -9.15 -30.63 0.63
N GLN A 483 -8.30 -30.47 1.68
CA GLN A 483 -8.37 -31.22 2.94
C GLN A 483 -8.80 -30.31 4.10
N TYR A 484 -9.37 -30.93 5.13
CA TYR A 484 -9.65 -30.28 6.41
C TYR A 484 -8.57 -30.64 7.40
N GLU A 485 -7.82 -29.64 7.88
CA GLU A 485 -6.63 -29.84 8.71
C GLU A 485 -6.36 -28.62 9.61
N ASP A 486 -5.33 -28.72 10.46
CA ASP A 486 -4.81 -27.56 11.20
C ASP A 486 -4.04 -26.66 10.22
N LEU A 487 -4.64 -25.51 9.88
CA LEU A 487 -4.10 -24.62 8.85
C LEU A 487 -2.77 -23.98 9.25
N VAL A 488 -2.55 -23.69 10.54
CA VAL A 488 -1.27 -23.13 11.01
C VAL A 488 -0.15 -24.17 10.84
N LYS A 489 -0.41 -25.44 11.17
CA LYS A 489 0.57 -26.52 10.94
C LYS A 489 0.80 -26.79 9.45
N ALA A 490 -0.22 -26.59 8.62
CA ALA A 490 -0.12 -26.71 7.16
C ALA A 490 0.55 -25.50 6.49
N GLY A 491 0.95 -24.48 7.29
CA GLY A 491 1.55 -23.24 6.78
C GLY A 491 0.56 -22.26 6.15
N VAL A 492 -0.76 -22.50 6.27
CA VAL A 492 -1.79 -21.59 5.76
C VAL A 492 -2.13 -20.57 6.84
N VAL A 493 -1.44 -19.45 6.80
CA VAL A 493 -1.52 -18.38 7.81
C VAL A 493 -1.79 -17.04 7.14
N ASP A 494 -2.49 -16.15 7.84
CA ASP A 494 -2.72 -14.77 7.41
C ASP A 494 -2.10 -13.81 8.45
N PRO A 495 -1.50 -12.69 8.03
CA PRO A 495 -1.09 -11.64 8.96
C PRO A 495 -2.32 -11.07 9.68
N THR A 496 -2.23 -10.92 11.00
CA THR A 496 -3.32 -10.38 11.83
C THR A 496 -3.69 -8.97 11.39
N LYS A 497 -2.70 -8.13 11.10
CA LYS A 497 -2.88 -6.76 10.59
C LYS A 497 -3.71 -6.73 9.30
N VAL A 498 -3.40 -7.61 8.35
CA VAL A 498 -4.11 -7.71 7.06
C VAL A 498 -5.58 -8.07 7.28
N THR A 499 -5.86 -9.11 8.07
CA THR A 499 -7.23 -9.55 8.37
C THR A 499 -8.03 -8.47 9.10
N ARG A 500 -7.41 -7.78 10.06
CA ARG A 500 -8.00 -6.69 10.84
C ARG A 500 -8.33 -5.48 9.96
N ILE A 501 -7.38 -5.00 9.19
CA ILE A 501 -7.53 -3.82 8.32
C ILE A 501 -8.58 -4.08 7.23
N ALA A 502 -8.58 -5.27 6.63
CA ALA A 502 -9.59 -5.65 5.65
C ALA A 502 -11.02 -5.54 6.21
N LEU A 503 -11.25 -6.04 7.43
CA LEU A 503 -12.57 -5.94 8.08
C LEU A 503 -12.92 -4.48 8.44
N GLN A 504 -11.98 -3.72 9.00
CA GLN A 504 -12.20 -2.33 9.41
C GLN A 504 -12.53 -1.43 8.22
N ASN A 505 -11.77 -1.50 7.13
CA ASN A 505 -12.00 -0.70 5.94
C ASN A 505 -13.31 -1.08 5.25
N ALA A 506 -13.60 -2.37 5.14
CA ALA A 506 -14.85 -2.88 4.59
C ALA A 506 -16.07 -2.36 5.37
N ALA A 507 -16.05 -2.47 6.69
CA ALA A 507 -17.15 -2.03 7.56
C ALA A 507 -17.30 -0.50 7.55
N SER A 508 -16.21 0.25 7.54
CA SER A 508 -16.24 1.72 7.49
C SER A 508 -16.99 2.22 6.25
N ILE A 509 -16.59 1.76 5.08
CA ILE A 509 -17.20 2.21 3.81
C ILE A 509 -18.62 1.65 3.64
N ALA A 510 -18.84 0.36 3.91
CA ALA A 510 -20.17 -0.23 3.82
C ALA A 510 -21.15 0.45 4.80
N GLY A 511 -20.71 0.77 6.01
CA GLY A 511 -21.50 1.50 7.00
C GLY A 511 -21.88 2.93 6.54
N LEU A 512 -20.97 3.64 5.88
CA LEU A 512 -21.26 4.95 5.27
C LEU A 512 -22.29 4.82 4.14
N LEU A 513 -22.12 3.84 3.26
CA LEU A 513 -23.04 3.59 2.15
C LEU A 513 -24.44 3.19 2.62
N LEU A 514 -24.58 2.46 3.71
CA LEU A 514 -25.87 2.11 4.31
C LEU A 514 -26.64 3.34 4.82
N THR A 515 -25.91 4.38 5.27
CA THR A 515 -26.52 5.65 5.74
C THR A 515 -26.78 6.65 4.63
N THR A 516 -26.48 6.30 3.36
CA THR A 516 -26.68 7.20 2.21
C THR A 516 -28.16 7.28 1.85
N GLU A 517 -28.65 8.52 1.69
CA GLU A 517 -30.04 8.83 1.31
C GLU A 517 -30.14 9.33 -0.13
N ALA A 518 -29.16 10.09 -0.59
CA ALA A 518 -29.17 10.69 -1.92
C ALA A 518 -27.82 10.54 -2.63
N MET A 519 -27.86 10.42 -3.95
CA MET A 519 -26.67 10.46 -4.81
C MET A 519 -26.80 11.62 -5.79
N ILE A 520 -25.71 12.35 -5.96
CA ILE A 520 -25.64 13.54 -6.81
C ILE A 520 -24.51 13.34 -7.83
N THR A 521 -24.80 13.39 -9.12
CA THR A 521 -23.83 13.25 -10.19
C THR A 521 -24.05 14.26 -11.30
N GLU A 522 -23.05 14.48 -12.14
CA GLU A 522 -23.17 15.33 -13.32
C GLU A 522 -24.05 14.67 -14.37
N ILE A 523 -24.81 15.48 -15.11
CA ILE A 523 -25.56 14.98 -16.26
C ILE A 523 -24.54 14.68 -17.36
N PRO A 524 -24.49 13.43 -17.89
CA PRO A 524 -23.55 13.10 -18.97
C PRO A 524 -23.78 14.02 -20.17
N GLU A 525 -22.75 14.71 -20.61
CA GLU A 525 -22.81 15.48 -21.85
C GLU A 525 -23.09 14.52 -23.03
N ARG A 526 -24.17 14.79 -23.76
CA ARG A 526 -24.38 14.12 -25.05
C ARG A 526 -23.22 14.53 -25.95
N LYS A 527 -22.31 13.62 -26.25
CA LYS A 527 -21.37 13.80 -27.35
C LYS A 527 -22.20 13.94 -28.62
N GLU A 528 -22.45 15.18 -29.07
CA GLU A 528 -22.97 15.43 -30.40
C GLU A 528 -21.96 14.80 -31.38
N LYS A 529 -22.45 13.86 -32.20
CA LYS A 529 -21.66 13.40 -33.33
C LYS A 529 -21.31 14.64 -34.15
N PRO A 530 -20.02 14.84 -34.54
CA PRO A 530 -19.69 15.95 -35.43
C PRO A 530 -20.60 15.85 -36.65
N SER A 531 -21.39 16.92 -36.90
CA SER A 531 -22.22 17.04 -38.08
C SER A 531 -21.27 16.99 -39.26
N MET A 532 -21.42 16.00 -40.16
CA MET A 532 -20.75 16.02 -41.44
C MET A 532 -21.13 17.33 -42.14
N PRO A 533 -20.15 18.10 -42.67
CA PRO A 533 -20.47 19.25 -43.49
C PRO A 533 -21.32 18.77 -44.67
N PRO A 534 -22.38 19.52 -45.06
CA PRO A 534 -23.19 19.17 -46.21
C PRO A 534 -22.28 19.08 -47.42
N GLY A 535 -22.30 17.93 -48.08
CA GLY A 535 -21.55 17.66 -49.30
C GLY A 535 -21.79 18.77 -50.32
N GLY A 536 -20.70 19.39 -50.75
CA GLY A 536 -20.71 20.33 -51.85
C GLY A 536 -21.18 19.60 -53.10
N GLY A 537 -22.14 20.26 -53.77
CA GLY A 537 -22.82 19.76 -54.93
C GLY A 537 -21.91 19.45 -56.13
N ASP A 538 -22.44 18.62 -56.99
CA ASP A 538 -22.02 18.33 -58.35
C ASP A 538 -21.47 19.57 -59.07
N MET A 539 -20.27 19.47 -59.61
CA MET A 539 -19.89 20.19 -60.81
C MET A 539 -19.67 19.17 -61.94
N ASP A 540 -20.67 19.04 -62.74
CA ASP A 540 -20.51 18.63 -64.13
C ASP A 540 -19.45 19.47 -64.80
N TYR A 541 -18.42 18.88 -65.40
CA TYR A 541 -17.85 19.07 -66.70
C TYR A 541 -16.92 17.94 -67.09
#